data_18d57a4e3495320d148e344902046aca
#
_entry.id   18d57a4e3495320d148e344902046aca
#
_cell.length_a   1.000
_cell.length_b   1.000
_cell.length_c   1.000
_cell.angle_alpha   90.00
_cell.angle_beta   90.00
_cell.angle_gamma   90.00
#
_symmetry.space_group_name_H-M   'P 1'
#
loop_
_entity.id
_entity.type
_entity.pdbx_description
1 polymer ?
#
loop_
_entity_poly.entity_id
_entity_poly.type
_entity_poly.pdbx_seq_one_letter_code
_entity_poly.pdbx_strand_id
1 'polypeptide(L)'
;MKARLAIFLLAALILFPSASFTLLAQTDIVAPKWEVRAVWLTTAGGADWPKSYNVEEQKRSLVEIFETLQKKHFNTVFFQVRSRGNTFYKSRYEPWAAELTGTLGQDPGWDPLEFAISEAHKRGLELHAWFNVAKVYNAGQPPLSSPRHILRSHPEWAQAFEGEWWVDMGRPEVRAYTENLVMELVRLYDLDGIHLDYIRYPGEKFDDWSSFRLYSDGADRDEWRRNNITAFVRDVYQQVMAEKPMMKVGSAPLGVYKPIPGAQSGFSAYAVLFQDARLWLREKIQDYVAPQIYWDFGEQVNPNDPDFRALCIDWAKNNFGRHVYAGLGVYRDNIRKEIAEQVYLSRTVYCQGQSFFRYENILDLPGIALTYKYPALIPPMPWKDSIPPLPPTEVTSIRTSDRTMLVRWKEPAAASDGDLAAGYVIYRSTNPEVDVDNSRNILAVVPAPAAAYLDEAPDNNIRYYYAVTALDKGHNESSDVSVSAASAYDRPAIPEHTSLAQNYPNPFTDRTYISYELSQRCPVELAVKDTVADKDVMIVSEVQDAGTYIVAVDANLLTKGKHLYRLKAGAFTAAKYLERGE
;
A
#
# COMPACT_ATOMS: atom_id res chain seq x y z
N MET A 1 45.52 45.33 35.82
CA MET A 1 45.11 43.91 35.86
C MET A 1 43.75 43.80 35.21
N LYS A 2 43.67 43.39 33.96
CA LYS A 2 42.45 43.05 33.25
C LYS A 2 42.74 41.75 32.49
N ALA A 3 42.17 40.65 32.96
CA ALA A 3 42.25 39.34 32.31
C ALA A 3 41.29 39.30 31.12
N ARG A 4 41.81 39.04 29.93
CA ARG A 4 41.02 38.73 28.73
C ARG A 4 40.76 37.24 28.69
N LEU A 5 39.49 36.86 28.74
CA LEU A 5 39.04 35.48 28.53
C LEU A 5 38.92 35.26 27.01
N ALA A 6 39.74 34.38 26.48
CA ALA A 6 39.68 33.95 25.07
C ALA A 6 38.78 32.73 25.01
N ILE A 7 37.66 32.83 24.30
CA ILE A 7 36.75 31.71 24.00
C ILE A 7 37.33 31.00 22.73
N PHE A 8 37.86 29.80 22.91
CA PHE A 8 38.20 28.90 21.80
C PHE A 8 36.96 28.18 21.35
N LEU A 9 36.45 28.52 20.19
CA LEU A 9 35.49 27.72 19.43
C LEU A 9 36.24 26.53 18.81
N LEU A 10 36.07 25.35 19.37
CA LEU A 10 36.56 24.11 18.79
C LEU A 10 35.57 23.68 17.70
N ALA A 11 35.89 23.96 16.44
CA ALA A 11 35.21 23.33 15.29
C ALA A 11 35.72 21.90 15.20
N ALA A 12 34.91 20.95 15.70
CA ALA A 12 35.17 19.53 15.47
C ALA A 12 34.84 19.18 14.01
N LEU A 13 35.88 19.19 13.15
CA LEU A 13 35.83 18.53 11.86
C LEU A 13 35.70 17.01 12.13
N ILE A 14 34.54 16.46 11.94
CA ILE A 14 34.37 15.00 11.93
C ILE A 14 34.88 14.50 10.58
N LEU A 15 36.17 14.18 10.51
CA LEU A 15 36.75 13.36 9.46
C LEU A 15 36.26 11.93 9.68
N PHE A 16 35.30 11.49 8.89
CA PHE A 16 34.96 10.07 8.79
C PHE A 16 36.07 9.39 7.96
N PRO A 17 36.81 8.40 8.52
CA PRO A 17 37.72 7.62 7.72
C PRO A 17 36.89 6.76 6.74
N SER A 18 37.38 6.64 5.52
CA SER A 18 36.94 5.69 4.50
C SER A 18 37.29 4.24 4.94
N ALA A 19 36.73 3.81 6.06
CA ALA A 19 36.79 2.41 6.47
C ALA A 19 35.65 1.69 5.74
N SER A 20 36.05 0.77 4.90
CA SER A 20 35.21 -0.16 4.15
C SER A 20 34.00 -0.61 4.95
N PHE A 21 32.81 -0.31 4.47
CA PHE A 21 31.51 -0.63 5.06
C PHE A 21 31.18 -2.14 5.07
N THR A 22 32.19 -3.01 5.12
CA THR A 22 32.03 -4.47 5.22
C THR A 22 31.68 -4.95 6.63
N LEU A 23 31.53 -4.06 7.61
CA LEU A 23 31.22 -4.45 9.01
C LEU A 23 29.80 -4.12 9.47
N LEU A 24 28.94 -3.57 8.59
CA LEU A 24 27.54 -3.29 8.94
C LEU A 24 26.59 -4.49 8.73
N ALA A 25 27.11 -5.64 8.32
CA ALA A 25 26.30 -6.86 8.13
C ALA A 25 25.85 -7.53 9.46
N GLN A 26 26.14 -6.95 10.62
CA GLN A 26 25.84 -7.57 11.91
C GLN A 26 25.20 -6.65 12.97
N THR A 27 24.93 -5.40 12.67
CA THR A 27 24.00 -4.63 13.49
C THR A 27 22.58 -4.93 12.97
N ASP A 28 21.76 -5.56 13.78
CA ASP A 28 20.32 -5.62 13.58
C ASP A 28 19.83 -4.18 13.35
N ILE A 29 19.68 -3.81 12.07
CA ILE A 29 19.03 -2.55 11.71
C ILE A 29 17.65 -2.65 12.31
N VAL A 30 17.37 -1.81 13.32
CA VAL A 30 16.05 -1.81 13.97
C VAL A 30 15.03 -1.52 12.90
N ALA A 31 14.29 -2.53 12.47
CA ALA A 31 13.22 -2.35 11.51
C ALA A 31 12.15 -1.50 12.20
N PRO A 32 11.76 -0.36 11.61
CA PRO A 32 10.78 0.52 12.24
C PRO A 32 9.42 -0.20 12.32
N LYS A 33 8.65 0.08 13.38
CA LYS A 33 7.25 -0.36 13.48
C LYS A 33 6.39 0.30 12.40
N TRP A 34 6.64 1.59 12.12
CA TRP A 34 5.88 2.42 11.21
C TRP A 34 6.70 2.79 9.99
N GLU A 35 6.32 2.31 8.82
CA GLU A 35 7.03 2.58 7.57
C GLU A 35 6.15 2.26 6.36
N VAL A 36 5.96 3.22 5.46
CA VAL A 36 5.39 2.93 4.14
C VAL A 36 6.43 2.20 3.30
N ARG A 37 6.06 1.06 2.76
CA ARG A 37 6.84 0.23 1.85
C ARG A 37 6.07 0.10 0.55
N ALA A 38 6.20 1.11 -0.30
CA ALA A 38 5.42 1.22 -1.51
C ALA A 38 6.15 0.69 -2.74
N VAL A 39 5.38 0.24 -3.72
CA VAL A 39 5.89 -0.12 -5.05
C VAL A 39 5.00 0.48 -6.12
N TRP A 40 5.60 0.99 -7.20
CA TRP A 40 4.87 1.33 -8.42
C TRP A 40 4.61 0.07 -9.24
N LEU A 41 3.34 -0.17 -9.55
CA LEU A 41 2.88 -1.25 -10.43
C LEU A 41 2.43 -0.63 -11.76
N THR A 42 3.28 -0.77 -12.77
CA THR A 42 3.15 -0.10 -14.07
C THR A 42 2.26 -0.92 -15.00
N THR A 43 1.24 -0.27 -15.58
CA THR A 43 0.36 -0.89 -16.59
C THR A 43 0.69 -0.45 -18.02
N ALA A 44 1.36 0.69 -18.19
CA ALA A 44 1.71 1.24 -19.49
C ALA A 44 2.51 0.23 -20.33
N GLY A 45 1.95 -0.19 -21.48
CA GLY A 45 2.54 -1.18 -22.36
C GLY A 45 2.65 -2.58 -21.74
N GLY A 46 1.87 -2.87 -20.71
CA GLY A 46 1.94 -4.13 -19.98
C GLY A 46 3.28 -4.35 -19.24
N ALA A 47 3.96 -3.27 -18.82
CA ALA A 47 5.33 -3.34 -18.32
C ALA A 47 5.47 -4.21 -17.06
N ASP A 48 4.55 -4.12 -16.09
CA ASP A 48 4.42 -5.06 -14.99
C ASP A 48 3.17 -5.90 -15.16
N TRP A 49 2.04 -5.28 -15.50
CA TRP A 49 0.73 -5.91 -15.66
C TRP A 49 -0.16 -5.10 -16.62
N PRO A 50 -1.06 -5.73 -17.43
CA PRO A 50 -1.17 -7.16 -17.69
C PRO A 50 -0.16 -7.65 -18.75
N LYS A 51 0.20 -8.94 -18.70
CA LYS A 51 1.07 -9.60 -19.69
C LYS A 51 0.28 -10.42 -20.70
N SER A 52 -1.02 -10.52 -20.56
CA SER A 52 -1.93 -11.34 -21.38
C SER A 52 -3.24 -10.59 -21.60
N TYR A 53 -3.95 -10.91 -22.69
CA TYR A 53 -5.32 -10.44 -22.95
C TYR A 53 -6.38 -11.40 -22.41
N ASN A 54 -5.98 -12.53 -21.81
CA ASN A 54 -6.89 -13.49 -21.19
C ASN A 54 -7.25 -13.00 -19.78
N VAL A 55 -8.55 -12.86 -19.51
CA VAL A 55 -9.07 -12.30 -18.24
C VAL A 55 -8.64 -13.12 -17.01
N GLU A 56 -8.71 -14.46 -17.12
CA GLU A 56 -8.35 -15.33 -15.98
C GLU A 56 -6.84 -15.29 -15.69
N GLU A 57 -6.00 -15.14 -16.72
CA GLU A 57 -4.56 -14.92 -16.54
C GLU A 57 -4.27 -13.54 -15.95
N GLN A 58 -4.99 -12.51 -16.37
CA GLN A 58 -4.88 -11.17 -15.79
C GLN A 58 -5.19 -11.19 -14.30
N LYS A 59 -6.32 -11.79 -13.90
CA LYS A 59 -6.71 -11.93 -12.49
C LYS A 59 -5.69 -12.71 -11.69
N ARG A 60 -5.30 -13.90 -12.18
CA ARG A 60 -4.33 -14.78 -11.50
C ARG A 60 -3.00 -14.07 -11.29
N SER A 61 -2.44 -13.44 -12.33
CA SER A 61 -1.16 -12.75 -12.23
C SER A 61 -1.22 -11.55 -11.30
N LEU A 62 -2.34 -10.85 -11.22
CA LEU A 62 -2.51 -9.74 -10.27
C LEU A 62 -2.55 -10.25 -8.82
N VAL A 63 -3.22 -11.36 -8.55
CA VAL A 63 -3.20 -12.06 -7.25
C VAL A 63 -1.76 -12.45 -6.87
N GLU A 64 -1.01 -13.08 -7.78
CA GLU A 64 0.39 -13.48 -7.58
C GLU A 64 1.30 -12.28 -7.26
N ILE A 65 1.06 -11.13 -7.90
CA ILE A 65 1.75 -9.87 -7.62
C ILE A 65 1.52 -9.44 -6.17
N PHE A 66 0.26 -9.37 -5.73
CA PHE A 66 -0.06 -8.92 -4.36
C PHE A 66 0.41 -9.91 -3.30
N GLU A 67 0.36 -11.23 -3.55
CA GLU A 67 0.95 -12.23 -2.66
C GLU A 67 2.47 -12.07 -2.55
N THR A 68 3.14 -11.79 -3.65
CA THR A 68 4.59 -11.53 -3.66
C THR A 68 4.94 -10.31 -2.84
N LEU A 69 4.17 -9.22 -2.97
CA LEU A 69 4.35 -8.00 -2.20
C LEU A 69 4.13 -8.23 -0.70
N GLN A 70 3.05 -8.92 -0.32
CA GLN A 70 2.78 -9.29 1.07
C GLN A 70 3.93 -10.13 1.66
N LYS A 71 4.37 -11.17 0.95
CA LYS A 71 5.49 -12.04 1.37
C LYS A 71 6.82 -11.30 1.52
N LYS A 72 7.01 -10.22 0.77
CA LYS A 72 8.19 -9.34 0.86
C LYS A 72 7.99 -8.17 1.84
N HIS A 73 6.90 -8.16 2.60
CA HIS A 73 6.53 -7.14 3.60
C HIS A 73 6.38 -5.72 3.02
N PHE A 74 5.95 -5.59 1.76
CA PHE A 74 5.38 -4.36 1.24
C PHE A 74 3.98 -4.16 1.81
N ASN A 75 3.53 -2.91 1.89
CA ASN A 75 2.22 -2.57 2.45
C ASN A 75 1.42 -1.54 1.63
N THR A 76 1.99 -1.00 0.55
CA THR A 76 1.34 0.01 -0.29
C THR A 76 1.66 -0.24 -1.77
N VAL A 77 0.66 -0.10 -2.64
CA VAL A 77 0.80 -0.25 -4.09
C VAL A 77 0.32 1.01 -4.79
N PHE A 78 1.17 1.63 -5.59
CA PHE A 78 0.78 2.67 -6.56
C PHE A 78 0.42 2.00 -7.88
N PHE A 79 -0.86 1.64 -8.04
CA PHE A 79 -1.38 0.92 -9.20
C PHE A 79 -1.72 1.88 -10.32
N GLN A 80 -1.05 1.78 -11.48
CA GLN A 80 -1.25 2.70 -12.60
C GLN A 80 -2.60 2.48 -13.28
N VAL A 81 -3.57 3.34 -12.96
CA VAL A 81 -4.94 3.26 -13.47
C VAL A 81 -5.18 4.10 -14.72
N ARG A 82 -4.33 5.13 -14.94
CA ARG A 82 -4.35 5.99 -16.13
C ARG A 82 -2.92 6.27 -16.59
N SER A 83 -2.56 5.85 -17.79
CA SER A 83 -1.19 5.99 -18.29
C SER A 83 -1.06 6.91 -19.52
N ARG A 84 -1.91 6.76 -20.52
CA ARG A 84 -1.76 7.38 -21.84
C ARG A 84 -3.09 7.90 -22.41
N GLY A 85 -3.91 8.60 -21.61
CA GLY A 85 -5.25 9.00 -22.01
C GLY A 85 -6.21 7.82 -22.15
N ASN A 86 -5.92 6.73 -21.43
CA ASN A 86 -6.69 5.50 -21.36
C ASN A 86 -6.74 5.00 -19.91
N THR A 87 -7.70 4.16 -19.59
CA THR A 87 -7.98 3.76 -18.21
C THR A 87 -8.03 2.25 -18.03
N PHE A 88 -7.67 1.79 -16.82
CA PHE A 88 -7.81 0.42 -16.33
C PHE A 88 -9.03 0.28 -15.40
N TYR A 89 -9.98 1.18 -15.54
CA TYR A 89 -11.27 1.20 -14.83
C TYR A 89 -12.37 1.73 -15.76
N LYS A 90 -13.62 1.51 -15.38
CA LYS A 90 -14.77 1.95 -16.18
C LYS A 90 -14.93 3.47 -16.10
N SER A 91 -14.37 4.21 -17.06
CA SER A 91 -14.48 5.66 -17.15
C SER A 91 -15.59 6.13 -18.08
N ARG A 92 -16.23 7.24 -17.75
CA ARG A 92 -17.17 7.96 -18.64
C ARG A 92 -16.45 8.85 -19.64
N TYR A 93 -15.20 9.20 -19.37
CA TYR A 93 -14.41 10.19 -20.09
C TYR A 93 -13.44 9.56 -21.07
N GLU A 94 -12.61 8.63 -20.64
CA GLU A 94 -11.53 8.04 -21.41
C GLU A 94 -11.78 6.58 -21.79
N PRO A 95 -11.14 6.06 -22.85
CA PRO A 95 -11.33 4.69 -23.30
C PRO A 95 -10.63 3.69 -22.41
N TRP A 96 -11.10 2.44 -22.39
CA TRP A 96 -10.37 1.30 -21.85
C TRP A 96 -8.97 1.16 -22.48
N ALA A 97 -7.98 0.83 -21.69
CA ALA A 97 -6.61 0.60 -22.14
C ALA A 97 -6.52 -0.60 -23.10
N ALA A 98 -5.72 -0.46 -24.16
CA ALA A 98 -5.51 -1.53 -25.13
C ALA A 98 -4.80 -2.74 -24.51
N GLU A 99 -4.05 -2.53 -23.46
CA GLU A 99 -3.32 -3.57 -22.72
C GLU A 99 -4.25 -4.64 -22.12
N LEU A 100 -5.54 -4.33 -21.92
CA LEU A 100 -6.52 -5.28 -21.38
C LEU A 100 -7.05 -6.28 -22.43
N THR A 101 -7.21 -5.83 -23.68
CA THR A 101 -7.92 -6.62 -24.72
C THR A 101 -7.17 -6.70 -26.05
N GLY A 102 -6.06 -5.97 -26.20
CA GLY A 102 -5.37 -5.74 -27.47
C GLY A 102 -5.97 -4.61 -28.31
N THR A 103 -7.12 -4.03 -27.90
CA THR A 103 -7.84 -2.99 -28.66
C THR A 103 -8.22 -1.83 -27.77
N LEU A 104 -7.78 -0.61 -28.12
CA LEU A 104 -8.12 0.60 -27.38
C LEU A 104 -9.63 0.84 -27.36
N GLY A 105 -10.21 1.01 -26.18
CA GLY A 105 -11.63 1.30 -25.98
C GLY A 105 -12.55 0.07 -25.95
N GLN A 106 -12.02 -1.12 -26.18
CA GLN A 106 -12.79 -2.35 -26.04
C GLN A 106 -12.98 -2.69 -24.55
N ASP A 107 -14.23 -2.90 -24.15
CA ASP A 107 -14.57 -3.31 -22.78
C ASP A 107 -14.01 -4.70 -22.50
N PRO A 108 -13.23 -4.89 -21.43
CA PRO A 108 -12.67 -6.19 -21.07
C PRO A 108 -13.69 -7.16 -20.44
N GLY A 109 -14.92 -6.71 -20.18
CA GLY A 109 -15.98 -7.52 -19.56
C GLY A 109 -15.83 -7.71 -18.05
N TRP A 110 -14.92 -6.99 -17.39
CA TRP A 110 -14.69 -6.99 -15.93
C TRP A 110 -14.06 -5.66 -15.51
N ASP A 111 -14.04 -5.39 -14.21
CA ASP A 111 -13.42 -4.18 -13.66
C ASP A 111 -12.06 -4.53 -13.02
N PRO A 112 -10.94 -4.22 -13.68
CA PRO A 112 -9.60 -4.49 -13.15
C PRO A 112 -9.28 -3.74 -11.87
N LEU A 113 -9.76 -2.52 -11.71
CA LEU A 113 -9.46 -1.70 -10.54
C LEU A 113 -10.23 -2.18 -9.31
N GLU A 114 -11.51 -2.49 -9.45
CA GLU A 114 -12.32 -3.05 -8.36
C GLU A 114 -11.72 -4.37 -7.87
N PHE A 115 -11.33 -5.25 -8.78
CA PHE A 115 -10.66 -6.49 -8.46
C PHE A 115 -9.32 -6.26 -7.76
N ALA A 116 -8.50 -5.32 -8.27
CA ALA A 116 -7.20 -4.99 -7.67
C ALA A 116 -7.34 -4.49 -6.23
N ILE A 117 -8.31 -3.60 -5.96
CA ILE A 117 -8.59 -3.08 -4.61
C ILE A 117 -8.97 -4.23 -3.68
N SER A 118 -9.93 -5.07 -4.09
CA SER A 118 -10.39 -6.21 -3.29
C SER A 118 -9.23 -7.16 -2.95
N GLU A 119 -8.38 -7.51 -3.92
CA GLU A 119 -7.26 -8.44 -3.69
C GLU A 119 -6.11 -7.82 -2.88
N ALA A 120 -5.87 -6.51 -3.02
CA ALA A 120 -4.90 -5.78 -2.19
C ALA A 120 -5.35 -5.73 -0.72
N HIS A 121 -6.59 -5.31 -0.46
CA HIS A 121 -7.15 -5.20 0.88
C HIS A 121 -7.21 -6.55 1.61
N LYS A 122 -7.56 -7.65 0.94
CA LYS A 122 -7.48 -9.01 1.53
C LYS A 122 -6.10 -9.36 2.09
N ARG A 123 -5.05 -8.73 1.56
CA ARG A 123 -3.64 -8.97 1.96
C ARG A 123 -3.07 -7.87 2.84
N GLY A 124 -3.89 -6.94 3.31
CA GLY A 124 -3.48 -5.80 4.13
C GLY A 124 -2.60 -4.79 3.39
N LEU A 125 -2.75 -4.68 2.05
CA LEU A 125 -2.06 -3.72 1.22
C LEU A 125 -2.98 -2.53 0.93
N GLU A 126 -2.50 -1.29 1.11
CA GLU A 126 -3.16 -0.12 0.54
C GLU A 126 -2.97 -0.08 -0.98
N LEU A 127 -4.01 0.35 -1.69
CA LEU A 127 -3.96 0.58 -3.12
C LEU A 127 -4.28 2.04 -3.45
N HIS A 128 -3.26 2.75 -3.96
CA HIS A 128 -3.42 4.11 -4.45
C HIS A 128 -3.51 4.11 -5.97
N ALA A 129 -4.49 4.82 -6.49
CA ALA A 129 -4.64 4.98 -7.94
C ALA A 129 -3.53 5.88 -8.50
N TRP A 130 -2.54 5.30 -9.19
CA TRP A 130 -1.51 6.06 -9.88
C TRP A 130 -2.08 6.62 -11.20
N PHE A 131 -2.14 7.94 -11.25
CA PHE A 131 -2.78 8.72 -12.29
C PHE A 131 -1.78 9.67 -12.96
N ASN A 132 -1.48 9.46 -14.25
CA ASN A 132 -0.69 10.39 -15.04
C ASN A 132 -1.53 11.61 -15.42
N VAL A 133 -1.14 12.80 -14.94
CA VAL A 133 -1.95 14.04 -15.09
C VAL A 133 -1.81 14.64 -16.48
N ALA A 134 -0.65 15.17 -16.82
CA ALA A 134 -0.49 15.99 -18.02
C ALA A 134 0.00 15.21 -19.26
N LYS A 135 0.71 14.11 -19.08
CA LYS A 135 1.18 13.27 -20.19
C LYS A 135 0.08 12.32 -20.62
N VAL A 136 -0.30 12.37 -21.91
CA VAL A 136 -1.45 11.62 -22.44
C VAL A 136 -1.11 10.62 -23.55
N TYR A 137 0.11 10.68 -24.11
CA TYR A 137 0.58 9.66 -25.03
C TYR A 137 2.13 9.68 -25.16
N ASN A 138 2.68 8.54 -25.58
CA ASN A 138 4.10 8.44 -25.90
C ASN A 138 4.37 8.82 -27.36
N ALA A 139 5.64 8.75 -27.78
CA ALA A 139 6.07 9.01 -29.15
C ALA A 139 5.27 8.21 -30.20
N GLY A 140 5.01 8.83 -31.34
CA GLY A 140 4.31 8.24 -32.46
C GLY A 140 2.98 8.91 -32.79
N GLN A 141 2.24 8.31 -33.74
CA GLN A 141 0.93 8.80 -34.10
C GLN A 141 -0.08 8.51 -32.98
N PRO A 142 -0.91 9.51 -32.58
CA PRO A 142 -1.96 9.29 -31.60
C PRO A 142 -2.91 8.16 -32.02
N PRO A 143 -3.43 7.37 -31.06
CA PRO A 143 -4.38 6.32 -31.36
C PRO A 143 -5.74 6.92 -31.76
N LEU A 144 -5.99 7.01 -33.04
CA LEU A 144 -7.24 7.55 -33.59
C LEU A 144 -8.40 6.54 -33.57
N SER A 145 -8.17 5.30 -33.12
CA SER A 145 -9.16 4.22 -33.13
C SER A 145 -10.31 4.42 -32.15
N SER A 146 -10.09 5.14 -31.05
CA SER A 146 -11.17 5.45 -30.09
C SER A 146 -11.56 6.92 -30.11
N PRO A 147 -12.84 7.26 -30.36
CA PRO A 147 -13.32 8.65 -30.36
C PRO A 147 -13.26 9.30 -28.97
N ARG A 148 -13.15 8.50 -27.90
CA ARG A 148 -13.09 8.98 -26.51
C ARG A 148 -11.67 9.30 -26.04
N HIS A 149 -10.64 8.95 -26.81
CA HIS A 149 -9.27 9.32 -26.45
C HIS A 149 -9.11 10.84 -26.56
N ILE A 150 -8.50 11.48 -25.54
CA ILE A 150 -8.40 12.94 -25.41
C ILE A 150 -7.78 13.61 -26.65
N LEU A 151 -6.78 12.99 -27.28
CA LEU A 151 -6.15 13.49 -28.50
C LEU A 151 -7.08 13.47 -29.72
N ARG A 152 -8.22 12.79 -29.63
CA ARG A 152 -9.25 12.77 -30.69
C ARG A 152 -10.47 13.57 -30.31
N SER A 153 -10.93 13.51 -29.06
CA SER A 153 -12.09 14.28 -28.61
C SER A 153 -11.78 15.78 -28.47
N HIS A 154 -10.53 16.09 -28.07
CA HIS A 154 -10.07 17.46 -27.81
C HIS A 154 -8.63 17.66 -28.30
N PRO A 155 -8.38 17.57 -29.62
CA PRO A 155 -7.01 17.69 -30.15
C PRO A 155 -6.38 19.07 -29.86
N GLU A 156 -7.18 20.10 -29.69
CA GLU A 156 -6.74 21.47 -29.34
C GLU A 156 -6.24 21.64 -27.90
N TRP A 157 -6.43 20.63 -27.03
CA TRP A 157 -5.99 20.65 -25.65
C TRP A 157 -4.57 20.12 -25.47
N ALA A 158 -4.02 19.45 -26.47
CA ALA A 158 -2.75 18.77 -26.37
C ALA A 158 -1.73 19.27 -27.37
N GLN A 159 -0.46 19.22 -26.97
CA GLN A 159 0.70 19.58 -27.78
C GLN A 159 1.71 18.43 -27.79
N ALA A 160 2.36 18.23 -28.94
CA ALA A 160 3.51 17.37 -29.04
C ALA A 160 4.76 18.08 -28.47
N PHE A 161 5.50 17.40 -27.62
CA PHE A 161 6.76 17.88 -27.08
C PHE A 161 7.76 16.74 -27.02
N GLU A 162 8.90 16.89 -27.70
CA GLU A 162 9.98 15.88 -27.78
C GLU A 162 9.49 14.46 -28.12
N GLY A 163 8.51 14.37 -29.01
CA GLY A 163 7.92 13.10 -29.45
C GLY A 163 6.82 12.54 -28.55
N GLU A 164 6.48 13.19 -27.45
CA GLU A 164 5.39 12.82 -26.55
C GLU A 164 4.22 13.81 -26.65
N TRP A 165 3.03 13.39 -26.22
CA TRP A 165 1.84 14.24 -26.19
C TRP A 165 1.46 14.62 -24.78
N TRP A 166 1.29 15.91 -24.56
CA TRP A 166 0.98 16.52 -23.27
C TRP A 166 -0.21 17.46 -23.39
N VAL A 167 -1.11 17.43 -22.41
CA VAL A 167 -2.20 18.40 -22.32
C VAL A 167 -1.69 19.71 -21.76
N ASP A 168 -2.29 20.81 -22.22
CA ASP A 168 -1.97 22.16 -21.78
C ASP A 168 -2.72 22.50 -20.48
N MET A 169 -2.05 22.32 -19.35
CA MET A 169 -2.60 22.62 -18.01
C MET A 169 -2.86 24.12 -17.78
N GLY A 170 -2.41 24.98 -18.70
CA GLY A 170 -2.76 26.39 -18.73
C GLY A 170 -4.22 26.69 -19.08
N ARG A 171 -4.92 25.71 -19.65
CA ARG A 171 -6.33 25.81 -20.00
C ARG A 171 -7.22 25.42 -18.84
N PRO A 172 -8.14 26.28 -18.36
CA PRO A 172 -9.06 25.92 -17.28
C PRO A 172 -9.91 24.67 -17.57
N GLU A 173 -10.36 24.53 -18.84
CA GLU A 173 -11.16 23.39 -19.29
C GLU A 173 -10.40 22.06 -19.21
N VAL A 174 -9.08 22.05 -19.43
CA VAL A 174 -8.22 20.87 -19.30
C VAL A 174 -8.08 20.47 -17.83
N ARG A 175 -7.87 21.45 -16.95
CA ARG A 175 -7.82 21.19 -15.51
C ARG A 175 -9.13 20.60 -15.02
N ALA A 176 -10.26 21.23 -15.33
CA ALA A 176 -11.58 20.75 -14.94
C ALA A 176 -11.89 19.34 -15.47
N TYR A 177 -11.50 19.03 -16.70
CA TYR A 177 -11.63 17.68 -17.27
C TYR A 177 -10.82 16.67 -16.49
N THR A 178 -9.56 16.98 -16.17
CA THR A 178 -8.65 16.09 -15.47
C THR A 178 -9.07 15.91 -14.01
N GLU A 179 -9.57 16.95 -13.35
CA GLU A 179 -10.19 16.89 -12.01
C GLU A 179 -11.40 15.95 -12.01
N ASN A 180 -12.28 16.04 -13.02
CA ASN A 180 -13.43 15.15 -13.14
C ASN A 180 -13.03 13.67 -13.30
N LEU A 181 -11.92 13.38 -14.01
CA LEU A 181 -11.37 12.03 -14.10
C LEU A 181 -10.89 11.49 -12.73
N VAL A 182 -10.20 12.35 -11.97
CA VAL A 182 -9.77 11.98 -10.61
C VAL A 182 -10.98 11.77 -9.69
N MET A 183 -11.96 12.68 -9.75
CA MET A 183 -13.17 12.58 -8.91
C MET A 183 -14.07 11.41 -9.32
N GLU A 184 -14.01 10.95 -10.56
CA GLU A 184 -14.65 9.70 -10.98
C GLU A 184 -14.09 8.50 -10.22
N LEU A 185 -12.76 8.40 -10.09
CA LEU A 185 -12.09 7.37 -9.27
C LEU A 185 -12.50 7.44 -7.81
N VAL A 186 -12.47 8.64 -7.23
CA VAL A 186 -12.82 8.89 -5.82
C VAL A 186 -14.24 8.43 -5.51
N ARG A 187 -15.20 8.68 -6.42
CA ARG A 187 -16.61 8.35 -6.20
C ARG A 187 -16.94 6.89 -6.42
N LEU A 188 -16.29 6.24 -7.37
CA LEU A 188 -16.66 4.89 -7.80
C LEU A 188 -15.94 3.78 -7.05
N TYR A 189 -14.76 4.05 -6.47
CA TYR A 189 -13.89 3.00 -5.94
C TYR A 189 -13.49 3.25 -4.48
N ASP A 190 -13.32 2.17 -3.71
CA ASP A 190 -12.84 2.20 -2.31
C ASP A 190 -11.31 2.21 -2.27
N LEU A 191 -10.72 3.24 -2.84
CA LEU A 191 -9.29 3.49 -2.87
C LEU A 191 -8.78 4.03 -1.54
N ASP A 192 -7.56 3.67 -1.17
CA ASP A 192 -6.86 4.25 -0.01
C ASP A 192 -6.24 5.61 -0.36
N GLY A 193 -5.92 5.83 -1.63
CA GLY A 193 -5.35 7.10 -2.06
C GLY A 193 -5.35 7.35 -3.56
N ILE A 194 -5.08 8.62 -3.89
CA ILE A 194 -4.77 9.09 -5.24
C ILE A 194 -3.29 9.45 -5.29
N HIS A 195 -2.56 8.90 -6.27
CA HIS A 195 -1.15 9.14 -6.51
C HIS A 195 -0.94 9.83 -7.85
N LEU A 196 -0.69 11.14 -7.83
CA LEU A 196 -0.56 11.97 -9.02
C LEU A 196 0.87 11.93 -9.57
N ASP A 197 1.03 11.55 -10.84
CA ASP A 197 2.30 11.60 -11.55
C ASP A 197 2.17 12.45 -12.82
N TYR A 198 3.29 12.84 -13.41
CA TYR A 198 3.33 13.79 -14.55
C TYR A 198 2.54 15.09 -14.29
N ILE A 199 2.50 15.51 -13.04
CA ILE A 199 1.85 16.72 -12.53
C ILE A 199 2.78 17.92 -12.74
N ARG A 200 3.00 18.27 -14.00
CA ARG A 200 4.03 19.22 -14.44
C ARG A 200 3.90 19.54 -15.92
N TYR A 201 4.55 20.60 -16.35
CA TYR A 201 4.84 20.82 -17.76
C TYR A 201 6.00 19.92 -18.22
N PRO A 202 6.11 19.60 -19.54
CA PRO A 202 7.20 18.76 -20.03
C PRO A 202 8.55 19.50 -20.09
N GLY A 203 8.53 20.83 -20.17
CA GLY A 203 9.74 21.66 -20.24
C GLY A 203 9.43 23.11 -20.59
N GLU A 204 10.46 23.95 -20.55
CA GLU A 204 10.38 25.39 -20.77
C GLU A 204 9.85 25.76 -22.18
N LYS A 205 10.21 24.93 -23.20
CA LYS A 205 9.87 25.15 -24.60
C LYS A 205 8.47 24.63 -24.99
N PHE A 206 7.67 24.20 -24.03
CA PHE A 206 6.31 23.78 -24.31
C PHE A 206 5.50 24.94 -24.92
N ASP A 207 4.78 24.68 -26.02
CA ASP A 207 4.03 25.72 -26.74
C ASP A 207 2.63 25.93 -26.16
N ASP A 208 2.56 26.72 -25.09
CA ASP A 208 1.33 27.18 -24.45
C ASP A 208 1.04 28.67 -24.63
N TRP A 209 1.64 29.32 -25.64
CA TRP A 209 1.48 30.77 -25.88
C TRP A 209 0.04 31.19 -26.13
N SER A 210 -0.76 30.31 -26.71
CA SER A 210 -2.19 30.61 -26.97
C SER A 210 -2.98 30.70 -25.68
N SER A 211 -2.83 29.74 -24.79
CA SER A 211 -3.47 29.71 -23.45
C SER A 211 -2.90 30.77 -22.51
N PHE A 212 -1.59 31.01 -22.55
CA PHE A 212 -0.96 32.07 -21.79
C PHE A 212 -1.55 33.44 -22.11
N ARG A 213 -1.69 33.81 -23.42
CA ARG A 213 -2.32 35.07 -23.80
C ARG A 213 -3.78 35.22 -23.37
N LEU A 214 -4.51 34.11 -23.29
CA LEU A 214 -5.92 34.13 -22.92
C LEU A 214 -6.16 34.16 -21.41
N TYR A 215 -5.30 33.49 -20.63
CA TYR A 215 -5.58 33.16 -19.22
C TYR A 215 -4.53 33.64 -18.24
N SER A 216 -3.46 34.32 -18.66
CA SER A 216 -2.39 34.75 -17.75
C SER A 216 -2.73 35.98 -16.90
N ASP A 217 -3.68 36.78 -17.36
CA ASP A 217 -4.05 38.05 -16.71
C ASP A 217 -2.84 38.96 -16.41
N GLY A 218 -1.85 38.96 -17.32
CA GLY A 218 -0.64 39.75 -17.20
C GLY A 218 0.44 39.19 -16.26
N ALA A 219 0.27 37.99 -15.73
CA ALA A 219 1.29 37.32 -14.89
C ALA A 219 2.55 36.97 -15.68
N ASP A 220 3.66 36.81 -14.97
CA ASP A 220 4.87 36.17 -15.52
C ASP A 220 4.54 34.74 -15.97
N ARG A 221 5.09 34.31 -17.13
CA ARG A 221 4.71 33.00 -17.73
C ARG A 221 5.12 31.82 -16.88
N ASP A 222 6.28 31.86 -16.25
CA ASP A 222 6.77 30.77 -15.42
C ASP A 222 5.98 30.66 -14.12
N GLU A 223 5.61 31.81 -13.53
CA GLU A 223 4.74 31.89 -12.37
C GLU A 223 3.32 31.38 -12.72
N TRP A 224 2.78 31.81 -13.87
CA TRP A 224 1.48 31.34 -14.36
C TRP A 224 1.44 29.82 -14.55
N ARG A 225 2.49 29.21 -15.11
CA ARG A 225 2.59 27.75 -15.26
C ARG A 225 2.60 27.05 -13.90
N ARG A 226 3.39 27.52 -12.93
CA ARG A 226 3.41 26.97 -11.56
C ARG A 226 2.05 27.09 -10.88
N ASN A 227 1.40 28.23 -11.05
CA ASN A 227 0.09 28.49 -10.47
C ASN A 227 -1.01 27.60 -11.06
N ASN A 228 -0.97 27.30 -12.37
CA ASN A 228 -1.91 26.37 -13.01
C ASN A 228 -1.79 24.94 -12.43
N ILE A 229 -0.58 24.45 -12.27
CA ILE A 229 -0.35 23.13 -11.67
C ILE A 229 -0.77 23.14 -10.19
N THR A 230 -0.42 24.19 -9.44
CA THR A 230 -0.80 24.32 -8.02
C THR A 230 -2.31 24.44 -7.83
N ALA A 231 -3.01 25.17 -8.72
CA ALA A 231 -4.47 25.26 -8.71
C ALA A 231 -5.10 23.87 -8.87
N PHE A 232 -4.68 23.12 -9.89
CA PHE A 232 -5.15 21.75 -10.09
C PHE A 232 -4.94 20.86 -8.85
N VAL A 233 -3.74 20.89 -8.24
CA VAL A 233 -3.44 20.11 -7.04
C VAL A 233 -4.36 20.50 -5.87
N ARG A 234 -4.57 21.81 -5.69
CA ARG A 234 -5.44 22.34 -4.63
C ARG A 234 -6.88 21.92 -4.83
N ASP A 235 -7.39 22.07 -6.04
CA ASP A 235 -8.79 21.76 -6.36
C ASP A 235 -9.07 20.27 -6.21
N VAL A 236 -8.17 19.39 -6.69
CA VAL A 236 -8.24 17.94 -6.46
C VAL A 236 -8.24 17.63 -4.96
N TYR A 237 -7.28 18.17 -4.20
CA TYR A 237 -7.19 17.91 -2.75
C TYR A 237 -8.47 18.32 -2.02
N GLN A 238 -8.97 19.53 -2.29
CA GLN A 238 -10.18 20.05 -1.64
C GLN A 238 -11.41 19.21 -1.96
N GLN A 239 -11.58 18.79 -3.24
CA GLN A 239 -12.70 17.95 -3.65
C GLN A 239 -12.61 16.55 -3.02
N VAL A 240 -11.42 15.94 -2.99
CA VAL A 240 -11.22 14.63 -2.35
C VAL A 240 -11.52 14.71 -0.86
N MET A 241 -11.02 15.73 -0.16
CA MET A 241 -11.28 15.92 1.28
C MET A 241 -12.75 16.18 1.59
N ALA A 242 -13.50 16.81 0.68
CA ALA A 242 -14.93 17.02 0.85
C ALA A 242 -15.75 15.74 0.71
N GLU A 243 -15.33 14.80 -0.15
CA GLU A 243 -16.07 13.56 -0.41
C GLU A 243 -15.57 12.36 0.43
N LYS A 244 -14.25 12.22 0.56
CA LYS A 244 -13.60 11.11 1.28
C LYS A 244 -12.42 11.63 2.12
N PRO A 245 -12.65 12.23 3.28
CA PRO A 245 -11.62 12.92 4.07
C PRO A 245 -10.46 11.99 4.48
N MET A 246 -10.69 10.69 4.63
CA MET A 246 -9.65 9.71 4.98
C MET A 246 -8.79 9.28 3.79
N MET A 247 -9.26 9.45 2.54
CA MET A 247 -8.49 9.12 1.34
C MET A 247 -7.21 9.96 1.25
N LYS A 248 -6.08 9.32 1.00
CA LYS A 248 -4.77 9.98 0.88
C LYS A 248 -4.60 10.61 -0.50
N VAL A 249 -4.07 11.82 -0.56
CA VAL A 249 -3.70 12.47 -1.83
C VAL A 249 -2.21 12.77 -1.82
N GLY A 250 -1.49 12.19 -2.77
CA GLY A 250 -0.06 12.41 -2.89
C GLY A 250 0.42 12.45 -4.33
N SER A 251 1.71 12.67 -4.52
CA SER A 251 2.31 12.76 -5.85
C SER A 251 3.74 12.24 -5.92
N ALA A 252 4.23 12.01 -7.16
CA ALA A 252 5.59 11.64 -7.49
C ALA A 252 6.35 12.81 -8.17
N PRO A 253 6.77 13.85 -7.42
CA PRO A 253 7.57 14.92 -7.99
C PRO A 253 8.96 14.43 -8.40
N LEU A 254 9.65 15.17 -9.30
CA LEU A 254 11.05 14.89 -9.62
C LEU A 254 11.93 15.09 -8.38
N GLY A 255 12.93 14.22 -8.22
CA GLY A 255 13.81 14.20 -7.06
C GLY A 255 14.58 15.51 -6.82
N VAL A 256 14.96 16.22 -7.89
CA VAL A 256 15.62 17.53 -7.80
C VAL A 256 14.59 18.66 -7.88
N TYR A 257 14.16 19.16 -6.74
CA TYR A 257 13.24 20.31 -6.68
C TYR A 257 13.90 21.61 -7.18
N LYS A 258 15.02 21.96 -6.57
CA LYS A 258 15.93 23.07 -6.95
C LYS A 258 17.37 22.62 -6.75
N PRO A 259 18.35 23.25 -7.43
CA PRO A 259 19.75 22.96 -7.17
C PRO A 259 20.08 23.10 -5.68
N ILE A 260 20.79 22.11 -5.14
CA ILE A 260 21.21 22.06 -3.74
C ILE A 260 22.74 22.15 -3.71
N PRO A 261 23.35 22.99 -2.85
CA PRO A 261 24.79 23.00 -2.67
C PRO A 261 25.32 21.59 -2.32
N GLY A 262 26.28 21.10 -3.08
CA GLY A 262 26.88 19.77 -2.91
C GLY A 262 26.15 18.62 -3.61
N ALA A 263 24.98 18.83 -4.23
CA ALA A 263 24.25 17.80 -4.99
C ALA A 263 24.47 17.89 -6.52
N GLN A 264 25.35 18.68 -6.99
CA GLN A 264 25.91 18.82 -8.35
C GLN A 264 24.91 18.82 -9.53
N SER A 265 23.64 19.14 -9.34
CA SER A 265 22.65 19.20 -10.42
C SER A 265 22.35 20.64 -10.84
N GLY A 266 22.50 20.94 -12.13
CA GLY A 266 21.99 22.16 -12.75
C GLY A 266 20.47 22.12 -13.03
N PHE A 267 19.82 20.95 -12.90
CA PHE A 267 18.41 20.77 -13.17
C PHE A 267 17.54 21.27 -12.00
N SER A 268 16.36 21.77 -12.31
CA SER A 268 15.39 22.25 -11.33
C SER A 268 13.96 21.92 -11.79
N ALA A 269 13.28 21.02 -11.12
CA ALA A 269 11.87 20.74 -11.42
C ALA A 269 10.99 22.00 -11.26
N TYR A 270 11.31 22.85 -10.29
CA TYR A 270 10.66 24.15 -10.07
C TYR A 270 10.77 25.09 -11.27
N ALA A 271 11.97 25.24 -11.83
CA ALA A 271 12.23 26.19 -12.91
C ALA A 271 11.90 25.62 -14.30
N VAL A 272 12.28 24.35 -14.56
CA VAL A 272 12.20 23.74 -15.91
C VAL A 272 10.84 23.07 -16.16
N LEU A 273 10.26 22.45 -15.12
CA LEU A 273 9.01 21.70 -15.22
C LEU A 273 7.83 22.40 -14.55
N PHE A 274 8.09 23.55 -13.91
CA PHE A 274 7.09 24.37 -13.22
C PHE A 274 6.35 23.59 -12.12
N GLN A 275 7.06 22.67 -11.45
CA GLN A 275 6.56 21.77 -10.43
C GLN A 275 6.96 22.28 -9.03
N ASP A 276 6.02 22.93 -8.30
CA ASP A 276 6.28 23.47 -6.97
C ASP A 276 5.76 22.57 -5.85
N ALA A 277 6.30 21.35 -5.78
CA ALA A 277 5.87 20.35 -4.81
C ALA A 277 6.08 20.77 -3.35
N ARG A 278 7.05 21.65 -3.05
CA ARG A 278 7.23 22.20 -1.70
C ARG A 278 6.15 23.17 -1.30
N LEU A 279 5.62 23.95 -2.25
CA LEU A 279 4.45 24.80 -2.01
C LEU A 279 3.25 23.92 -1.63
N TRP A 280 3.02 22.82 -2.33
CA TRP A 280 1.90 21.92 -2.05
C TRP A 280 1.96 21.32 -0.64
N LEU A 281 3.15 20.91 -0.19
CA LEU A 281 3.35 20.44 1.19
C LEU A 281 3.15 21.56 2.21
N ARG A 282 3.69 22.75 1.95
CA ARG A 282 3.56 23.93 2.83
C ARG A 282 2.13 24.39 2.97
N GLU A 283 1.35 24.39 1.88
CA GLU A 283 -0.08 24.73 1.88
C GLU A 283 -0.98 23.60 2.36
N LYS A 284 -0.41 22.43 2.68
CA LYS A 284 -1.16 21.27 3.18
C LYS A 284 -2.18 20.70 2.17
N ILE A 285 -1.94 20.86 0.88
CA ILE A 285 -2.77 20.38 -0.22
C ILE A 285 -2.27 19.05 -0.81
N GLN A 286 -1.42 18.35 -0.08
CA GLN A 286 -1.06 16.93 -0.27
C GLN A 286 -0.77 16.29 1.07
N ASP A 287 -1.04 14.99 1.18
CA ASP A 287 -0.76 14.21 2.39
C ASP A 287 0.64 13.64 2.36
N TYR A 288 1.14 13.30 1.18
CA TYR A 288 2.50 12.80 0.99
C TYR A 288 3.07 13.17 -0.38
N VAL A 289 4.38 13.06 -0.47
CA VAL A 289 5.12 13.02 -1.73
C VAL A 289 6.02 11.80 -1.79
N ALA A 290 6.17 11.23 -3.00
CA ALA A 290 7.13 10.18 -3.31
C ALA A 290 8.14 10.71 -4.35
N PRO A 291 9.10 11.58 -3.96
CA PRO A 291 10.02 12.21 -4.89
C PRO A 291 10.89 11.16 -5.58
N GLN A 292 11.02 11.26 -6.90
CA GLN A 292 11.76 10.33 -7.75
C GLN A 292 13.28 10.56 -7.60
N ILE A 293 13.87 10.09 -6.49
CA ILE A 293 15.30 10.23 -6.18
C ILE A 293 16.07 9.06 -6.80
N TYR A 294 16.09 8.99 -8.13
CA TYR A 294 16.60 7.84 -8.88
C TYR A 294 18.11 7.95 -9.18
N TRP A 295 18.91 8.27 -8.16
CA TRP A 295 20.38 8.36 -8.21
C TRP A 295 21.02 7.51 -7.11
N ASP A 296 22.33 7.27 -7.27
CA ASP A 296 23.17 6.64 -6.26
C ASP A 296 23.73 7.68 -5.26
N PHE A 297 24.69 7.27 -4.44
CA PHE A 297 25.36 8.16 -3.49
C PHE A 297 26.41 9.09 -4.14
N GLY A 298 26.43 9.22 -5.46
CA GLY A 298 27.17 10.26 -6.19
C GLY A 298 28.69 10.10 -6.29
N GLU A 299 29.26 9.14 -5.62
CA GLU A 299 30.73 9.04 -5.51
C GLU A 299 31.41 8.28 -6.65
N GLN A 300 30.64 7.56 -7.51
CA GLN A 300 31.30 6.53 -8.32
C GLN A 300 31.00 6.50 -9.82
N VAL A 301 29.92 7.08 -10.35
CA VAL A 301 29.51 6.86 -11.75
C VAL A 301 29.59 8.13 -12.60
N ASN A 302 29.04 9.24 -12.13
CA ASN A 302 29.05 10.50 -12.84
C ASN A 302 29.10 11.67 -11.83
N PRO A 303 30.20 12.44 -11.78
CA PRO A 303 30.35 13.56 -10.84
C PRO A 303 29.35 14.70 -11.07
N ASN A 304 28.58 14.67 -12.16
CA ASN A 304 27.51 15.63 -12.46
C ASN A 304 26.12 15.16 -12.07
N ASP A 305 25.96 13.89 -11.66
CA ASP A 305 24.69 13.38 -11.19
C ASP A 305 24.37 13.87 -9.76
N PRO A 306 23.10 14.10 -9.44
CA PRO A 306 22.69 14.41 -8.08
C PRO A 306 23.03 13.27 -7.10
N ASP A 307 23.42 13.66 -5.90
CA ASP A 307 23.68 12.72 -4.80
C ASP A 307 22.37 12.34 -4.09
N PHE A 308 22.08 11.05 -3.97
CA PHE A 308 20.88 10.54 -3.28
C PHE A 308 20.79 11.07 -1.84
N ARG A 309 21.91 11.11 -1.11
CA ARG A 309 21.96 11.55 0.29
C ARG A 309 21.51 12.99 0.44
N ALA A 310 22.07 13.87 -0.40
CA ALA A 310 21.74 15.29 -0.36
C ALA A 310 20.26 15.52 -0.68
N LEU A 311 19.73 14.84 -1.70
CA LEU A 311 18.31 14.94 -2.08
C LEU A 311 17.38 14.38 -1.02
N CYS A 312 17.67 13.22 -0.46
CA CYS A 312 16.86 12.58 0.56
C CYS A 312 16.77 13.44 1.84
N ILE A 313 17.90 13.97 2.29
CA ILE A 313 17.96 14.92 3.42
C ILE A 313 17.17 16.19 3.12
N ASP A 314 17.26 16.72 1.91
CA ASP A 314 16.59 17.95 1.51
C ASP A 314 15.05 17.76 1.50
N TRP A 315 14.55 16.65 0.96
CA TRP A 315 13.14 16.33 0.99
C TRP A 315 12.63 16.10 2.43
N ALA A 316 13.36 15.35 3.24
CA ALA A 316 13.00 15.09 4.64
C ALA A 316 12.91 16.40 5.46
N LYS A 317 13.86 17.34 5.27
CA LYS A 317 13.85 18.65 5.96
C LYS A 317 12.74 19.58 5.52
N ASN A 318 12.21 19.41 4.31
CA ASN A 318 11.21 20.29 3.72
C ASN A 318 9.84 19.59 3.56
N ASN A 319 9.52 18.67 4.47
CA ASN A 319 8.25 17.92 4.46
C ASN A 319 7.06 18.73 5.02
N PHE A 320 7.30 19.82 5.74
CA PHE A 320 6.29 20.68 6.35
C PHE A 320 5.24 19.92 7.18
N GLY A 321 5.63 18.78 7.79
CA GLY A 321 4.75 17.94 8.59
C GLY A 321 3.80 17.07 7.73
N ARG A 322 4.12 16.83 6.49
CA ARG A 322 3.51 15.82 5.60
C ARG A 322 4.48 14.66 5.37
N HIS A 323 3.99 13.54 4.85
CA HIS A 323 4.84 12.38 4.65
C HIS A 323 5.74 12.51 3.41
N VAL A 324 6.95 11.97 3.52
CA VAL A 324 7.88 11.79 2.40
C VAL A 324 8.22 10.31 2.28
N TYR A 325 7.96 9.72 1.11
CA TYR A 325 8.37 8.36 0.76
C TYR A 325 9.50 8.46 -0.25
N ALA A 326 10.73 8.14 0.16
CA ALA A 326 11.89 8.24 -0.73
C ALA A 326 11.71 7.33 -1.96
N GLY A 327 11.66 7.91 -3.16
CA GLY A 327 11.51 7.17 -4.41
C GLY A 327 12.85 6.58 -4.86
N LEU A 328 12.91 5.27 -5.05
CA LEU A 328 14.11 4.50 -5.34
C LEU A 328 14.05 3.89 -6.75
N GLY A 329 14.99 4.27 -7.60
CA GLY A 329 15.05 3.84 -9.01
C GLY A 329 15.71 2.48 -9.19
N VAL A 330 15.15 1.42 -8.63
CA VAL A 330 15.74 0.06 -8.61
C VAL A 330 15.80 -0.65 -9.98
N TYR A 331 15.48 0.04 -11.07
CA TYR A 331 15.79 -0.39 -12.43
C TYR A 331 17.25 -0.11 -12.83
N ARG A 332 18.01 0.66 -12.01
CA ARG A 332 19.41 1.01 -12.24
C ARG A 332 20.32 0.12 -11.39
N ASP A 333 21.30 -0.52 -12.02
CA ASP A 333 22.19 -1.49 -11.36
C ASP A 333 23.02 -0.90 -10.23
N ASN A 334 23.43 0.37 -10.34
CA ASN A 334 24.16 1.08 -9.29
C ASN A 334 23.28 1.24 -8.03
N ILE A 335 22.00 1.66 -8.19
CA ILE A 335 21.06 1.80 -7.08
C ILE A 335 20.73 0.45 -6.44
N ARG A 336 20.55 -0.61 -7.23
CA ARG A 336 20.28 -1.96 -6.72
C ARG A 336 21.34 -2.43 -5.73
N LYS A 337 22.60 -2.07 -5.94
CA LYS A 337 23.74 -2.45 -5.07
C LYS A 337 23.74 -1.69 -3.75
N GLU A 338 23.14 -0.52 -3.70
CA GLU A 338 23.12 0.40 -2.55
C GLU A 338 21.76 0.44 -1.84
N ILE A 339 20.85 -0.46 -2.20
CA ILE A 339 19.45 -0.34 -1.76
C ILE A 339 19.31 -0.39 -0.24
N ALA A 340 20.09 -1.22 0.45
CA ALA A 340 20.07 -1.33 1.90
C ALA A 340 20.50 -0.02 2.57
N GLU A 341 21.56 0.60 2.04
CA GLU A 341 22.10 1.88 2.52
C GLU A 341 21.14 3.04 2.24
N GLN A 342 20.49 3.05 1.05
CA GLN A 342 19.51 4.07 0.71
C GLN A 342 18.26 3.99 1.59
N VAL A 343 17.75 2.79 1.87
CA VAL A 343 16.65 2.59 2.82
C VAL A 343 17.09 2.99 4.24
N TYR A 344 18.29 2.59 4.68
CA TYR A 344 18.81 2.96 5.99
C TYR A 344 18.91 4.49 6.14
N LEU A 345 19.45 5.18 5.14
CA LEU A 345 19.54 6.63 5.17
C LEU A 345 18.16 7.29 5.26
N SER A 346 17.19 6.85 4.45
CA SER A 346 15.84 7.41 4.48
C SER A 346 15.17 7.27 5.85
N ARG A 347 15.40 6.15 6.56
CA ARG A 347 14.98 5.95 7.95
C ARG A 347 15.67 6.92 8.91
N THR A 348 16.99 7.09 8.76
CA THR A 348 17.81 7.96 9.62
C THR A 348 17.44 9.43 9.51
N VAL A 349 17.00 9.87 8.34
CA VAL A 349 16.56 11.27 8.11
C VAL A 349 15.06 11.45 8.32
N TYR A 350 14.38 10.43 8.84
CA TYR A 350 12.95 10.46 9.19
C TYR A 350 12.00 10.64 8.00
N CYS A 351 12.31 10.04 6.84
CA CYS A 351 11.29 9.76 5.84
C CYS A 351 10.30 8.73 6.40
N GLN A 352 9.01 8.87 6.10
CA GLN A 352 7.98 7.95 6.59
C GLN A 352 7.92 6.64 5.79
N GLY A 353 8.78 6.48 4.78
CA GLY A 353 8.88 5.25 4.02
C GLY A 353 9.67 5.40 2.72
N GLN A 354 9.58 4.37 1.91
CA GLN A 354 10.20 4.29 0.59
C GLN A 354 9.19 3.82 -0.45
N SER A 355 9.46 4.18 -1.72
CA SER A 355 8.72 3.68 -2.87
C SER A 355 9.68 3.21 -3.96
N PHE A 356 9.44 2.02 -4.51
CA PHE A 356 10.35 1.33 -5.42
C PHE A 356 9.81 1.38 -6.86
N PHE A 357 10.61 1.90 -7.77
CA PHE A 357 10.27 1.92 -9.18
C PHE A 357 11.03 0.81 -9.92
N ARG A 358 10.36 -0.26 -10.30
CA ARG A 358 8.96 -0.69 -10.31
C ARG A 358 8.85 -2.16 -9.85
N TYR A 359 7.64 -2.77 -9.85
CA TYR A 359 7.39 -4.12 -9.35
C TYR A 359 8.35 -5.18 -9.91
N GLU A 360 8.51 -5.25 -11.23
CA GLU A 360 9.41 -6.25 -11.85
C GLU A 360 10.84 -6.18 -11.29
N ASN A 361 11.32 -4.98 -10.95
CA ASN A 361 12.68 -4.75 -10.46
C ASN A 361 12.90 -5.13 -8.99
N ILE A 362 11.83 -5.37 -8.22
CA ILE A 362 11.95 -5.82 -6.82
C ILE A 362 11.94 -7.35 -6.67
N LEU A 363 11.64 -8.08 -7.73
CA LEU A 363 11.50 -9.54 -7.65
C LEU A 363 12.81 -10.21 -7.21
N ASP A 364 13.90 -9.80 -7.81
CA ASP A 364 15.27 -10.29 -7.59
C ASP A 364 16.17 -9.23 -6.94
N LEU A 365 15.59 -8.22 -6.27
CA LEU A 365 16.35 -7.13 -5.68
C LEU A 365 17.21 -7.64 -4.52
N PRO A 366 18.55 -7.53 -4.61
CA PRO A 366 19.44 -8.02 -3.55
C PRO A 366 19.23 -7.23 -2.26
N GLY A 367 19.32 -7.93 -1.13
CA GLY A 367 19.23 -7.30 0.20
C GLY A 367 17.82 -6.93 0.68
N ILE A 368 16.80 -6.87 -0.21
CA ILE A 368 15.45 -6.42 0.21
C ILE A 368 14.85 -7.33 1.29
N ALA A 369 15.06 -8.64 1.22
CA ALA A 369 14.56 -9.59 2.22
C ALA A 369 15.19 -9.37 3.61
N LEU A 370 16.42 -8.89 3.69
CA LEU A 370 17.08 -8.52 4.95
C LEU A 370 16.62 -7.14 5.44
N THR A 371 16.44 -6.20 4.52
CA THR A 371 16.01 -4.83 4.81
C THR A 371 14.57 -4.78 5.31
N TYR A 372 13.68 -5.60 4.72
CA TYR A 372 12.27 -5.75 5.07
C TYR A 372 11.98 -7.11 5.73
N LYS A 373 12.89 -7.55 6.62
CA LYS A 373 12.81 -8.84 7.30
C LYS A 373 11.52 -9.02 8.13
N TYR A 374 11.01 -7.94 8.69
CA TYR A 374 9.81 -7.93 9.54
C TYR A 374 8.75 -7.03 8.90
N PRO A 375 7.46 -7.30 9.13
CA PRO A 375 6.39 -6.39 8.72
C PRO A 375 6.54 -4.99 9.30
N ALA A 376 5.88 -4.02 8.69
CA ALA A 376 5.73 -2.68 9.25
C ALA A 376 4.30 -2.18 9.03
N LEU A 377 3.82 -1.40 9.98
CA LEU A 377 2.54 -0.72 9.89
C LEU A 377 2.68 0.56 9.06
N ILE A 378 1.61 0.96 8.40
CA ILE A 378 1.55 2.23 7.69
C ILE A 378 1.46 3.36 8.72
N PRO A 379 2.32 4.40 8.65
CA PRO A 379 2.31 5.49 9.61
C PRO A 379 0.98 6.26 9.58
N PRO A 380 0.40 6.59 10.75
CA PRO A 380 -0.81 7.40 10.82
C PRO A 380 -0.57 8.81 10.29
N MET A 381 -1.64 9.48 9.86
CA MET A 381 -1.66 10.86 9.41
C MET A 381 -2.48 11.73 10.38
N PRO A 382 -1.87 12.23 11.47
CA PRO A 382 -2.60 12.93 12.55
C PRO A 382 -3.41 14.15 12.11
N TRP A 383 -3.13 14.69 10.92
CA TRP A 383 -3.90 15.80 10.35
C TRP A 383 -5.20 15.35 9.67
N LYS A 384 -5.41 14.04 9.48
CA LYS A 384 -6.66 13.45 8.99
C LYS A 384 -7.49 12.94 10.15
N ASP A 385 -6.85 12.16 11.01
CA ASP A 385 -7.41 11.61 12.22
C ASP A 385 -6.30 11.39 13.27
N SER A 386 -6.61 11.65 14.53
CA SER A 386 -5.69 11.51 15.66
C SER A 386 -6.30 10.78 16.86
N ILE A 387 -7.51 10.26 16.71
CA ILE A 387 -8.22 9.54 17.76
C ILE A 387 -8.09 8.03 17.51
N PRO A 388 -7.31 7.31 18.34
CA PRO A 388 -7.12 5.89 18.11
C PRO A 388 -8.40 5.10 18.41
N PRO A 389 -8.59 3.94 17.77
CA PRO A 389 -9.70 3.04 18.08
C PRO A 389 -9.59 2.48 19.49
N LEU A 390 -10.69 1.98 20.03
CA LEU A 390 -10.66 1.24 21.29
C LEU A 390 -9.95 -0.11 21.09
N PRO A 391 -9.27 -0.65 22.12
CA PRO A 391 -8.58 -1.93 22.02
C PRO A 391 -9.58 -3.10 21.94
N PRO A 392 -9.24 -4.18 21.24
CA PRO A 392 -10.00 -5.42 21.29
C PRO A 392 -9.99 -5.99 22.71
N THR A 393 -11.04 -6.71 23.06
CA THR A 393 -11.17 -7.33 24.40
C THR A 393 -11.20 -8.86 24.31
N GLU A 394 -11.13 -9.55 25.44
CA GLU A 394 -11.22 -11.02 25.55
C GLU A 394 -10.22 -11.74 24.63
N VAL A 395 -8.96 -11.22 24.55
CA VAL A 395 -7.92 -11.85 23.75
C VAL A 395 -7.52 -13.18 24.37
N THR A 396 -7.65 -14.24 23.58
CA THR A 396 -7.30 -15.62 23.98
C THR A 396 -6.46 -16.29 22.92
N SER A 397 -5.60 -17.22 23.32
CA SER A 397 -4.87 -18.08 22.41
C SER A 397 -5.01 -19.54 22.81
N ILE A 398 -5.34 -20.39 21.84
CA ILE A 398 -5.60 -21.82 22.05
C ILE A 398 -4.79 -22.60 21.04
N ARG A 399 -4.05 -23.61 21.52
CA ARG A 399 -3.35 -24.54 20.64
C ARG A 399 -4.36 -25.49 20.00
N THR A 400 -4.38 -25.54 18.68
CA THR A 400 -5.32 -26.35 17.91
C THR A 400 -4.69 -27.58 17.28
N SER A 401 -3.36 -27.56 17.11
CA SER A 401 -2.56 -28.71 16.71
C SER A 401 -1.10 -28.50 17.13
N ASP A 402 -0.25 -29.46 16.80
CA ASP A 402 1.20 -29.40 17.09
C ASP A 402 1.87 -28.19 16.43
N ARG A 403 1.28 -27.59 15.40
CA ARG A 403 1.86 -26.48 14.64
C ARG A 403 0.94 -25.27 14.49
N THR A 404 -0.21 -25.26 15.17
CA THR A 404 -1.17 -24.17 15.00
C THR A 404 -1.66 -23.63 16.33
N MET A 405 -1.75 -22.29 16.40
CA MET A 405 -2.35 -21.54 17.50
C MET A 405 -3.47 -20.67 16.95
N LEU A 406 -4.65 -20.78 17.52
CA LEU A 406 -5.76 -19.88 17.23
C LEU A 406 -5.76 -18.74 18.23
N VAL A 407 -5.58 -17.52 17.74
CA VAL A 407 -5.76 -16.28 18.51
C VAL A 407 -7.14 -15.73 18.23
N ARG A 408 -7.91 -15.42 19.28
CA ARG A 408 -9.26 -14.85 19.18
C ARG A 408 -9.38 -13.59 20.02
N TRP A 409 -10.23 -12.70 19.60
CA TRP A 409 -10.56 -11.48 20.34
C TRP A 409 -12.01 -11.09 20.08
N LYS A 410 -12.50 -10.18 20.89
CA LYS A 410 -13.80 -9.54 20.69
C LYS A 410 -13.57 -8.14 20.11
N GLU A 411 -14.34 -7.82 19.09
CA GLU A 411 -14.29 -6.49 18.45
C GLU A 411 -14.58 -5.38 19.46
N PRO A 412 -13.81 -4.26 19.39
CA PRO A 412 -14.09 -3.10 20.22
C PRO A 412 -15.37 -2.37 19.77
N ALA A 413 -15.94 -1.59 20.67
CA ALA A 413 -16.94 -0.60 20.32
C ALA A 413 -16.34 0.55 19.50
N ALA A 414 -17.19 1.39 18.92
CA ALA A 414 -16.75 2.61 18.26
C ALA A 414 -15.97 3.53 19.22
N ALA A 415 -14.95 4.18 18.69
CA ALA A 415 -14.18 5.20 19.41
C ALA A 415 -15.00 6.48 19.65
N SER A 416 -14.40 7.48 20.30
CA SER A 416 -15.12 8.71 20.69
C SER A 416 -15.54 9.60 19.51
N ASP A 417 -14.91 9.44 18.36
CA ASP A 417 -15.24 10.07 17.08
C ASP A 417 -16.29 9.31 16.26
N GLY A 418 -16.63 8.10 16.70
CA GLY A 418 -17.60 7.20 16.05
C GLY A 418 -16.95 6.17 15.14
N ASP A 419 -15.63 6.17 14.97
CA ASP A 419 -14.94 5.24 14.11
C ASP A 419 -14.85 3.83 14.71
N LEU A 420 -15.02 2.83 13.85
CA LEU A 420 -14.83 1.43 14.17
C LEU A 420 -13.41 0.99 13.80
N ALA A 421 -12.96 -0.11 14.38
CA ALA A 421 -11.73 -0.75 13.94
C ALA A 421 -11.84 -1.13 12.45
N ALA A 422 -10.84 -0.71 11.66
CA ALA A 422 -10.68 -1.10 10.26
C ALA A 422 -9.80 -2.35 10.09
N GLY A 423 -9.00 -2.68 11.11
CA GLY A 423 -8.16 -3.85 11.11
C GLY A 423 -7.57 -4.14 12.49
N TYR A 424 -6.81 -5.23 12.58
CA TYR A 424 -6.16 -5.68 13.81
C TYR A 424 -4.71 -6.06 13.53
N VAL A 425 -3.84 -5.72 14.48
CA VAL A 425 -2.44 -6.17 14.46
C VAL A 425 -2.29 -7.30 15.48
N ILE A 426 -1.82 -8.44 15.01
CA ILE A 426 -1.53 -9.60 15.85
C ILE A 426 -0.02 -9.61 16.11
N TYR A 427 0.33 -9.61 17.39
CA TYR A 427 1.71 -9.70 17.85
C TYR A 427 1.97 -11.06 18.49
N ARG A 428 3.18 -11.58 18.28
CA ARG A 428 3.65 -12.82 18.89
C ARG A 428 5.01 -12.60 19.54
N SER A 429 5.17 -13.01 20.80
CA SER A 429 6.41 -12.89 21.54
C SER A 429 6.68 -14.16 22.36
N THR A 430 7.94 -14.41 22.68
CA THR A 430 8.35 -15.39 23.70
C THR A 430 8.43 -14.77 25.10
N ASN A 431 8.27 -13.45 25.20
CA ASN A 431 8.18 -12.73 26.47
C ASN A 431 6.70 -12.55 26.86
N PRO A 432 6.33 -12.80 28.14
CA PRO A 432 4.97 -12.54 28.64
C PRO A 432 4.49 -11.08 28.45
N GLU A 433 5.39 -10.12 28.59
CA GLU A 433 5.16 -8.72 28.23
C GLU A 433 5.44 -8.57 26.74
N VAL A 434 4.37 -8.62 25.94
CA VAL A 434 4.49 -8.49 24.49
C VAL A 434 4.76 -7.02 24.15
N ASP A 435 5.99 -6.74 23.74
CA ASP A 435 6.41 -5.42 23.27
C ASP A 435 5.81 -5.16 21.89
N VAL A 436 4.72 -4.38 21.84
CA VAL A 436 4.03 -4.02 20.60
C VAL A 436 4.75 -2.93 19.80
N ASP A 437 5.73 -2.23 20.39
CA ASP A 437 6.54 -1.25 19.65
C ASP A 437 7.67 -1.91 18.85
N ASN A 438 7.93 -3.18 19.13
CA ASN A 438 8.93 -3.95 18.41
C ASN A 438 8.33 -4.63 17.18
N SER A 439 8.69 -4.14 15.99
CA SER A 439 8.23 -4.71 14.72
C SER A 439 8.48 -6.20 14.54
N ARG A 440 9.47 -6.77 15.24
CA ARG A 440 9.77 -8.21 15.22
C ARG A 440 8.63 -9.06 15.78
N ASN A 441 7.80 -8.47 16.64
CA ASN A 441 6.66 -9.14 17.24
C ASN A 441 5.40 -9.07 16.35
N ILE A 442 5.37 -8.23 15.31
CA ILE A 442 4.26 -8.18 14.36
C ILE A 442 4.22 -9.51 13.60
N LEU A 443 3.14 -10.25 13.81
CA LEU A 443 2.89 -11.53 13.13
C LEU A 443 2.05 -11.32 11.87
N ALA A 444 0.96 -10.56 12.00
CA ALA A 444 0.05 -10.28 10.90
C ALA A 444 -0.73 -8.97 11.13
N VAL A 445 -1.19 -8.39 10.03
CA VAL A 445 -2.24 -7.35 10.01
C VAL A 445 -3.42 -7.94 9.26
N VAL A 446 -4.60 -7.94 9.87
CA VAL A 446 -5.81 -8.51 9.27
C VAL A 446 -6.91 -7.45 9.22
N PRO A 447 -7.66 -7.35 8.10
CA PRO A 447 -8.75 -6.39 7.99
C PRO A 447 -9.93 -6.77 8.88
N ALA A 448 -10.69 -5.79 9.36
CA ALA A 448 -11.99 -6.03 9.98
C ALA A 448 -12.99 -6.59 8.93
N PRO A 449 -13.99 -7.36 9.35
CA PRO A 449 -14.38 -7.71 10.73
C PRO A 449 -13.74 -9.01 11.27
N ALA A 450 -12.40 -9.17 11.15
CA ALA A 450 -11.72 -10.34 11.69
C ALA A 450 -11.85 -10.40 13.22
N ALA A 451 -12.22 -11.55 13.79
CA ALA A 451 -12.23 -11.80 15.23
C ALA A 451 -11.33 -12.98 15.64
N ALA A 452 -10.53 -13.48 14.70
CA ALA A 452 -9.60 -14.57 14.92
C ALA A 452 -8.46 -14.56 13.90
N TYR A 453 -7.30 -15.13 14.31
CA TYR A 453 -6.16 -15.39 13.44
C TYR A 453 -5.57 -16.76 13.77
N LEU A 454 -5.22 -17.54 12.74
CA LEU A 454 -4.56 -18.82 12.89
C LEU A 454 -3.05 -18.66 12.61
N ASP A 455 -2.25 -18.80 13.65
CA ASP A 455 -0.78 -18.88 13.52
C ASP A 455 -0.38 -20.31 13.16
N GLU A 456 0.11 -20.52 11.95
CA GLU A 456 0.39 -21.86 11.38
C GLU A 456 1.80 -22.38 11.66
N ALA A 457 2.67 -21.61 12.30
CA ALA A 457 4.07 -21.99 12.46
C ALA A 457 4.66 -21.88 13.87
N PRO A 458 3.90 -22.02 14.97
CA PRO A 458 4.51 -21.98 16.30
C PRO A 458 5.31 -23.27 16.58
N ASP A 459 6.53 -23.09 17.09
CA ASP A 459 7.34 -24.21 17.58
C ASP A 459 6.72 -24.79 18.85
N ASN A 460 6.53 -26.11 18.91
CA ASN A 460 5.95 -26.80 20.07
C ASN A 460 6.79 -26.69 21.35
N ASN A 461 8.09 -26.44 21.22
CA ASN A 461 9.00 -26.33 22.34
C ASN A 461 9.10 -24.92 22.91
N ILE A 462 8.43 -23.96 22.25
CA ILE A 462 8.47 -22.53 22.60
C ILE A 462 7.10 -22.10 23.12
N ARG A 463 7.12 -21.40 24.26
CA ARG A 463 5.94 -20.74 24.80
C ARG A 463 5.76 -19.39 24.13
N TYR A 464 4.61 -19.18 23.49
CA TYR A 464 4.28 -17.91 22.86
C TYR A 464 3.17 -17.18 23.61
N TYR A 465 3.28 -15.87 23.62
CA TYR A 465 2.28 -14.92 24.10
C TYR A 465 1.81 -14.07 22.93
N TYR A 466 0.53 -13.77 22.88
CA TYR A 466 -0.06 -12.99 21.80
C TYR A 466 -0.69 -11.74 22.36
N ALA A 467 -0.52 -10.64 21.65
CA ALA A 467 -1.25 -9.41 21.86
C ALA A 467 -2.00 -9.03 20.57
N VAL A 468 -3.14 -8.36 20.73
CA VAL A 468 -3.92 -7.85 19.61
C VAL A 468 -4.25 -6.40 19.89
N THR A 469 -3.96 -5.53 18.90
CA THR A 469 -4.37 -4.14 18.88
C THR A 469 -5.33 -3.90 17.74
N ALA A 470 -6.10 -2.81 17.79
CA ALA A 470 -6.96 -2.38 16.70
C ALA A 470 -6.31 -1.24 15.91
N LEU A 471 -6.58 -1.18 14.61
CA LEU A 471 -6.27 -0.06 13.73
C LEU A 471 -7.55 0.55 13.21
N ASP A 472 -7.64 1.87 13.11
CA ASP A 472 -8.67 2.57 12.37
C ASP A 472 -8.29 2.77 10.88
N LYS A 473 -9.13 3.48 10.13
CA LYS A 473 -8.84 3.84 8.72
C LYS A 473 -7.69 4.85 8.59
N GLY A 474 -7.38 5.60 9.64
CA GLY A 474 -6.25 6.53 9.73
C GLY A 474 -4.93 5.86 10.08
N HIS A 475 -4.95 4.55 10.32
CA HIS A 475 -3.84 3.74 10.86
C HIS A 475 -3.43 4.13 12.28
N ASN A 476 -4.28 4.84 13.05
CA ASN A 476 -4.03 4.97 14.47
C ASN A 476 -4.22 3.62 15.13
N GLU A 477 -3.30 3.25 15.99
CA GLU A 477 -3.33 2.00 16.75
C GLU A 477 -3.89 2.25 18.14
N SER A 478 -4.70 1.32 18.65
CA SER A 478 -5.24 1.42 20.00
C SER A 478 -4.13 1.57 21.05
N SER A 479 -4.33 2.49 22.00
CA SER A 479 -3.33 2.82 23.04
C SER A 479 -3.14 1.70 24.06
N ASP A 480 -4.20 0.93 24.34
CA ASP A 480 -4.17 -0.18 25.26
C ASP A 480 -4.02 -1.50 24.52
N VAL A 481 -3.26 -2.40 25.08
CA VAL A 481 -2.92 -3.69 24.50
C VAL A 481 -3.59 -4.80 25.30
N SER A 482 -4.41 -5.58 24.62
CA SER A 482 -4.98 -6.79 25.22
C SER A 482 -4.06 -7.97 24.95
N VAL A 483 -3.56 -8.59 26.02
CA VAL A 483 -2.63 -9.72 25.95
C VAL A 483 -3.35 -11.00 26.31
N SER A 484 -3.14 -12.08 25.54
CA SER A 484 -3.64 -13.39 25.88
C SER A 484 -2.95 -13.91 27.13
N ALA A 485 -3.71 -14.52 28.04
CA ALA A 485 -3.11 -15.41 29.02
C ALA A 485 -2.30 -16.48 28.25
N ALA A 486 -1.05 -16.75 28.68
CA ALA A 486 -0.24 -17.75 28.02
C ALA A 486 -1.03 -19.06 27.90
N SER A 487 -1.16 -19.58 26.69
CA SER A 487 -1.52 -20.97 26.55
C SER A 487 -0.34 -21.77 27.11
N ALA A 488 -0.49 -22.22 28.32
CA ALA A 488 0.45 -23.17 28.89
C ALA A 488 0.57 -24.39 27.97
N TYR A 489 1.66 -25.10 28.08
CA TYR A 489 1.83 -26.49 27.63
C TYR A 489 0.75 -27.45 28.23
N ASP A 490 -0.29 -26.87 28.82
CA ASP A 490 -1.41 -27.63 29.28
C ASP A 490 -2.01 -28.27 28.04
N ARG A 491 -2.02 -29.59 28.02
CA ARG A 491 -2.88 -30.35 27.14
C ARG A 491 -4.20 -29.58 27.07
N PRO A 492 -4.71 -29.27 25.88
CA PRO A 492 -5.96 -28.51 25.76
C PRO A 492 -6.93 -29.09 26.78
N ALA A 493 -7.48 -28.23 27.63
CA ALA A 493 -8.43 -28.69 28.62
C ALA A 493 -9.50 -29.47 27.83
N ILE A 494 -9.72 -30.71 28.26
CA ILE A 494 -10.75 -31.55 27.63
C ILE A 494 -12.06 -30.76 27.75
N PRO A 495 -12.69 -30.37 26.64
CA PRO A 495 -13.93 -29.62 26.69
C PRO A 495 -14.96 -30.36 27.50
N GLU A 496 -15.68 -29.66 28.38
CA GLU A 496 -16.73 -30.27 29.19
C GLU A 496 -17.88 -30.81 28.33
N HIS A 497 -18.14 -30.14 27.19
CA HIS A 497 -19.21 -30.49 26.27
C HIS A 497 -18.70 -30.47 24.83
N THR A 498 -19.23 -31.40 24.03
CA THR A 498 -19.05 -31.37 22.58
C THR A 498 -19.89 -30.23 21.99
N SER A 499 -19.25 -29.38 21.17
CA SER A 499 -19.85 -28.17 20.60
C SER A 499 -19.47 -27.96 19.13
N LEU A 500 -20.28 -27.16 18.40
CA LEU A 500 -20.00 -26.68 17.06
C LEU A 500 -20.12 -25.16 17.05
N ALA A 501 -19.06 -24.46 16.73
CA ALA A 501 -19.05 -23.01 16.63
C ALA A 501 -19.55 -22.54 15.25
N GLN A 502 -19.90 -21.26 15.14
CA GLN A 502 -20.12 -20.60 13.85
C GLN A 502 -18.79 -20.53 13.08
N ASN A 503 -18.84 -20.81 11.77
CA ASN A 503 -17.68 -20.65 10.91
C ASN A 503 -17.24 -19.18 10.82
N TYR A 504 -15.96 -18.97 10.59
CA TYR A 504 -15.41 -17.63 10.45
C TYR A 504 -14.23 -17.61 9.44
N PRO A 505 -14.17 -16.57 8.57
CA PRO A 505 -15.17 -15.53 8.32
C PRO A 505 -16.48 -16.08 7.77
N ASN A 506 -17.59 -15.33 7.97
CA ASN A 506 -18.90 -15.66 7.41
C ASN A 506 -19.71 -14.36 7.17
N PRO A 507 -19.94 -13.92 5.92
CA PRO A 507 -19.58 -14.59 4.66
C PRO A 507 -18.06 -14.69 4.42
N PHE A 508 -17.65 -15.57 3.46
CA PHE A 508 -16.27 -15.74 3.05
C PHE A 508 -16.13 -15.82 1.52
N THR A 509 -14.98 -15.41 0.99
CA THR A 509 -14.72 -15.41 -0.46
C THR A 509 -13.61 -16.36 -0.88
N ASP A 510 -12.67 -16.65 0.01
CA ASP A 510 -11.54 -17.55 -0.25
C ASP A 510 -11.57 -18.77 0.66
N ARG A 511 -11.54 -18.58 1.97
CA ARG A 511 -11.50 -19.65 2.96
C ARG A 511 -12.27 -19.28 4.22
N THR A 512 -12.94 -20.26 4.83
CA THR A 512 -13.52 -20.14 6.17
C THR A 512 -13.05 -21.26 7.08
N TYR A 513 -13.12 -21.05 8.39
CA TYR A 513 -12.74 -22.02 9.38
C TYR A 513 -13.96 -22.43 10.20
N ILE A 514 -14.15 -23.74 10.38
CA ILE A 514 -15.18 -24.32 11.25
C ILE A 514 -14.46 -24.86 12.48
N SER A 515 -14.82 -24.37 13.67
CA SER A 515 -14.32 -24.92 14.92
C SER A 515 -15.37 -25.74 15.65
N TYR A 516 -14.93 -26.83 16.27
CA TYR A 516 -15.77 -27.68 17.12
C TYR A 516 -14.93 -28.25 18.27
N GLU A 517 -15.62 -28.66 19.32
CA GLU A 517 -15.04 -29.22 20.52
C GLU A 517 -15.56 -30.64 20.74
N LEU A 518 -14.68 -31.52 21.21
CA LEU A 518 -15.01 -32.90 21.56
C LEU A 518 -14.69 -33.13 23.03
N SER A 519 -15.71 -33.51 23.82
CA SER A 519 -15.54 -33.83 25.23
C SER A 519 -14.95 -35.23 25.46
N GLN A 520 -14.95 -36.08 24.44
CA GLN A 520 -14.40 -37.44 24.49
C GLN A 520 -14.00 -37.91 23.10
N ARG A 521 -13.15 -38.93 23.06
CA ARG A 521 -12.78 -39.59 21.79
C ARG A 521 -14.00 -40.23 21.13
N CYS A 522 -14.26 -39.88 19.88
CA CYS A 522 -15.40 -40.39 19.12
C CYS A 522 -15.18 -40.34 17.61
N PRO A 523 -15.95 -41.09 16.82
CA PRO A 523 -16.03 -40.89 15.38
C PRO A 523 -16.61 -39.49 15.08
N VAL A 524 -15.95 -38.77 14.15
CA VAL A 524 -16.34 -37.41 13.73
C VAL A 524 -16.60 -37.41 12.25
N GLU A 525 -17.74 -36.86 11.85
CA GLU A 525 -18.10 -36.52 10.49
C GLU A 525 -18.46 -35.02 10.45
N LEU A 526 -17.69 -34.24 9.70
CA LEU A 526 -18.02 -32.86 9.37
C LEU A 526 -18.23 -32.76 7.87
N ALA A 527 -19.41 -32.36 7.46
CA ALA A 527 -19.75 -32.21 6.05
C ALA A 527 -20.45 -30.87 5.81
N VAL A 528 -20.20 -30.29 4.64
CA VAL A 528 -20.91 -29.11 4.12
C VAL A 528 -21.85 -29.55 3.01
N LYS A 529 -23.13 -29.31 3.18
CA LYS A 529 -24.14 -29.48 2.13
C LYS A 529 -24.13 -28.22 1.26
N ASP A 530 -23.57 -28.34 0.05
CA ASP A 530 -23.76 -27.32 -0.98
C ASP A 530 -25.21 -27.34 -1.43
N THR A 531 -25.98 -26.33 -1.00
CA THR A 531 -27.43 -26.27 -1.22
C THR A 531 -27.82 -25.90 -2.65
N VAL A 532 -26.87 -25.34 -3.41
CA VAL A 532 -27.06 -24.94 -4.82
C VAL A 532 -26.73 -26.12 -5.75
N ALA A 533 -25.57 -26.76 -5.53
CA ALA A 533 -25.17 -27.93 -6.30
C ALA A 533 -25.82 -29.24 -5.83
N ASP A 534 -26.59 -29.21 -4.72
CA ASP A 534 -27.19 -30.37 -4.06
C ASP A 534 -26.19 -31.50 -3.75
N LYS A 535 -24.99 -31.14 -3.30
CA LYS A 535 -23.88 -32.05 -3.06
C LYS A 535 -23.37 -31.93 -1.63
N ASP A 536 -23.05 -33.07 -1.01
CA ASP A 536 -22.32 -33.08 0.28
C ASP A 536 -20.80 -33.09 0.02
N VAL A 537 -20.11 -32.14 0.65
CA VAL A 537 -18.64 -32.04 0.67
C VAL A 537 -18.16 -32.52 2.04
N MET A 538 -17.55 -33.70 2.09
CA MET A 538 -16.99 -34.25 3.32
C MET A 538 -15.69 -33.52 3.65
N ILE A 539 -15.59 -32.93 4.84
CA ILE A 539 -14.43 -32.18 5.32
C ILE A 539 -13.62 -33.03 6.30
N VAL A 540 -14.29 -33.70 7.23
CA VAL A 540 -13.67 -34.61 8.23
C VAL A 540 -14.45 -35.89 8.27
N SER A 541 -13.76 -37.04 8.28
CA SER A 541 -14.35 -38.37 8.48
C SER A 541 -13.33 -39.30 9.12
N GLU A 542 -13.15 -39.19 10.44
CA GLU A 542 -12.17 -39.97 11.19
C GLU A 542 -12.53 -40.06 12.68
N VAL A 543 -11.82 -40.90 13.44
CA VAL A 543 -11.92 -40.95 14.90
C VAL A 543 -10.94 -39.94 15.49
N GLN A 544 -11.45 -39.01 16.27
CA GLN A 544 -10.66 -37.97 16.91
C GLN A 544 -10.72 -38.08 18.45
N ASP A 545 -9.63 -37.68 19.11
CA ASP A 545 -9.55 -37.64 20.58
C ASP A 545 -10.35 -36.45 21.13
N ALA A 546 -10.54 -36.39 22.45
CA ALA A 546 -11.12 -35.22 23.11
C ALA A 546 -10.22 -33.99 22.88
N GLY A 547 -10.80 -32.84 22.55
CA GLY A 547 -10.05 -31.62 22.25
C GLY A 547 -10.83 -30.61 21.40
N THR A 548 -10.18 -29.50 21.07
CA THR A 548 -10.69 -28.45 20.19
C THR A 548 -10.09 -28.61 18.80
N TYR A 549 -10.92 -28.58 17.77
CA TYR A 549 -10.54 -28.77 16.37
C TYR A 549 -10.95 -27.57 15.54
N ILE A 550 -10.13 -27.23 14.55
CA ILE A 550 -10.42 -26.19 13.55
C ILE A 550 -10.08 -26.75 12.18
N VAL A 551 -11.03 -26.64 11.27
CA VAL A 551 -10.91 -27.19 9.93
C VAL A 551 -11.17 -26.10 8.91
N ALA A 552 -10.25 -25.95 7.96
CA ALA A 552 -10.39 -25.01 6.85
C ALA A 552 -11.35 -25.57 5.78
N VAL A 553 -12.19 -24.70 5.24
CA VAL A 553 -13.06 -24.98 4.08
C VAL A 553 -12.75 -23.95 3.02
N ASP A 554 -12.14 -24.38 1.90
CA ASP A 554 -11.85 -23.51 0.78
C ASP A 554 -13.11 -23.19 -0.04
N ALA A 555 -13.22 -21.95 -0.49
CA ALA A 555 -14.37 -21.49 -1.26
C ALA A 555 -14.58 -22.26 -2.58
N ASN A 556 -13.50 -22.76 -3.20
CA ASN A 556 -13.56 -23.54 -4.44
C ASN A 556 -14.27 -24.88 -4.30
N LEU A 557 -14.49 -25.35 -3.07
CA LEU A 557 -15.24 -26.60 -2.80
C LEU A 557 -16.76 -26.42 -2.88
N LEU A 558 -17.25 -25.18 -2.87
CA LEU A 558 -18.66 -24.85 -2.77
C LEU A 558 -19.07 -23.90 -3.91
N THR A 559 -20.35 -23.90 -4.25
CA THR A 559 -20.95 -22.84 -5.08
C THR A 559 -21.14 -21.55 -4.28
N LYS A 560 -21.37 -20.41 -4.96
CA LYS A 560 -21.72 -19.15 -4.27
C LYS A 560 -23.09 -19.28 -3.60
N GLY A 561 -23.23 -18.70 -2.40
CA GLY A 561 -24.47 -18.67 -1.65
C GLY A 561 -24.40 -19.28 -0.26
N LYS A 562 -25.58 -19.51 0.31
CA LYS A 562 -25.73 -19.99 1.68
C LYS A 562 -25.79 -21.53 1.71
N HIS A 563 -24.92 -22.15 2.51
CA HIS A 563 -24.80 -23.61 2.63
C HIS A 563 -24.95 -24.04 4.09
N LEU A 564 -25.25 -25.33 4.31
CA LEU A 564 -25.42 -25.93 5.63
C LEU A 564 -24.24 -26.84 5.96
N TYR A 565 -23.52 -26.59 7.05
CA TYR A 565 -22.54 -27.55 7.55
C TYR A 565 -23.07 -28.28 8.78
N ARG A 566 -22.74 -29.56 8.88
CA ARG A 566 -23.19 -30.46 9.93
C ARG A 566 -22.01 -31.21 10.55
N LEU A 567 -21.92 -31.16 11.87
CA LEU A 567 -21.04 -31.99 12.66
C LEU A 567 -21.83 -33.15 13.27
N LYS A 568 -21.33 -34.35 13.11
CA LYS A 568 -21.75 -35.54 13.86
C LYS A 568 -20.52 -36.08 14.59
N ALA A 569 -20.56 -36.11 15.92
CA ALA A 569 -19.48 -36.52 16.80
C ALA A 569 -20.02 -37.51 17.86
N GLY A 570 -19.87 -38.79 17.60
CA GLY A 570 -20.52 -39.82 18.41
C GLY A 570 -22.04 -39.67 18.42
N ALA A 571 -22.62 -39.43 19.59
CA ALA A 571 -24.04 -39.16 19.76
C ALA A 571 -24.44 -37.69 19.54
N PHE A 572 -23.47 -36.76 19.48
CA PHE A 572 -23.75 -35.34 19.27
C PHE A 572 -23.96 -35.04 17.81
N THR A 573 -24.93 -34.20 17.51
CA THR A 573 -25.17 -33.67 16.16
C THR A 573 -25.58 -32.20 16.25
N ALA A 574 -24.88 -31.36 15.47
CA ALA A 574 -25.22 -29.95 15.33
C ALA A 574 -25.05 -29.50 13.88
N ALA A 575 -25.79 -28.47 13.50
CA ALA A 575 -25.68 -27.88 12.17
C ALA A 575 -25.78 -26.35 12.24
N LYS A 576 -25.06 -25.68 11.34
CA LYS A 576 -25.06 -24.21 11.18
C LYS A 576 -24.95 -23.84 9.71
N TYR A 577 -25.22 -22.58 9.41
CA TYR A 577 -25.09 -22.05 8.07
C TYR A 577 -23.77 -21.30 7.89
N LEU A 578 -23.17 -21.49 6.71
CA LEU A 578 -22.10 -20.67 6.20
C LEU A 578 -22.53 -20.02 4.88
N GLU A 579 -21.93 -18.92 4.53
CA GLU A 579 -22.24 -18.18 3.31
C GLU A 579 -20.96 -17.91 2.53
N ARG A 580 -20.90 -18.45 1.28
CA ARG A 580 -19.85 -18.10 0.34
C ARG A 580 -20.28 -16.84 -0.42
N GLY A 581 -19.54 -15.73 -0.18
CA GLY A 581 -19.71 -14.46 -0.86
C GLY A 581 -19.34 -14.48 -2.34
N GLU A 582 -19.51 -13.35 -2.97
CA GLU A 582 -19.21 -13.14 -4.39
C GLU A 582 -17.72 -13.18 -4.71
#